data_a0aae08e6087091993f1198dbbd09459
#
_entry.id   a0aae08e6087091993f1198dbbd09459
#
_cell.length_a   1.000
_cell.length_b   1.000
_cell.length_c   1.000
_cell.angle_alpha   90.00
_cell.angle_beta   90.00
_cell.angle_gamma   90.00
#
_symmetry.space_group_name_H-M   'P 1'
#
loop_
_entity.id
_entity.type
_entity.pdbx_description
1 polymer ?
#
loop_
_entity_poly.entity_id
_entity_poly.type
_entity_poly.pdbx_seq_one_letter_code
_entity_poly.pdbx_strand_id
1 'polypeptide(L)'
;HVGKGKPLTLSFRLKNTGKCLGKEIVQVYVQKKESAIFRPEKELKAFYKFTLGKGAEVRAVLTLPSESFAFYNAERGAWQTEPGVYFILVGASSRDIRLAAEVYVEGDGDVPDLRAVAPAYYDMPSAPRELPEDQFLALAKANKPKERDRTTITRYSPIKDLAFSKGGRPIYESIVKRASSNPDPAMAKTNLKMAMDMPVMNLFMGNSRRSEVDKILQIANGGTPEE
;
A
#
# COMPACT_ATOMS: atom_id res chain seq x y z
N HIS A 1 23.94 -3.32 -22.59
CA HIS A 1 23.39 -4.67 -22.61
C HIS A 1 23.76 -5.40 -21.31
N VAL A 2 22.80 -6.05 -20.68
CA VAL A 2 22.98 -6.85 -19.45
C VAL A 2 22.51 -8.27 -19.73
N GLY A 3 23.43 -9.22 -19.64
CA GLY A 3 23.13 -10.66 -19.79
C GLY A 3 22.25 -11.19 -18.66
N LYS A 4 21.54 -12.28 -18.92
CA LYS A 4 20.68 -12.93 -17.95
C LYS A 4 21.43 -13.26 -16.66
N GLY A 5 20.87 -12.85 -15.51
CA GLY A 5 21.45 -13.09 -14.19
C GLY A 5 22.74 -12.30 -13.91
N LYS A 6 23.11 -11.35 -14.76
CA LYS A 6 24.31 -10.53 -14.54
C LYS A 6 23.98 -9.22 -13.82
N PRO A 7 24.86 -8.73 -12.95
CA PRO A 7 24.72 -7.42 -12.34
C PRO A 7 25.03 -6.30 -13.35
N LEU A 8 24.49 -5.12 -13.11
CA LEU A 8 24.81 -3.90 -13.84
C LEU A 8 25.64 -2.97 -12.96
N THR A 9 26.85 -2.63 -13.43
CA THR A 9 27.67 -1.59 -12.78
C THR A 9 27.49 -0.27 -13.51
N LEU A 10 27.15 0.77 -12.76
CA LEU A 10 27.02 2.13 -13.26
C LEU A 10 28.07 3.03 -12.61
N SER A 11 28.57 4.02 -13.37
CA SER A 11 29.47 5.03 -12.83
C SER A 11 29.09 6.43 -13.31
N PHE A 12 29.16 7.41 -12.42
CA PHE A 12 28.85 8.81 -12.72
C PHE A 12 29.71 9.72 -11.83
N ARG A 13 29.74 11.01 -12.17
CA ARG A 13 30.43 12.02 -11.37
C ARG A 13 29.44 12.74 -10.48
N LEU A 14 29.79 12.93 -9.21
CA LEU A 14 29.05 13.72 -8.24
C LEU A 14 29.94 14.84 -7.72
N LYS A 15 29.48 16.08 -7.83
CA LYS A 15 30.22 17.27 -7.44
C LYS A 15 29.41 18.11 -6.45
N ASN A 16 30.04 18.55 -5.38
CA ASN A 16 29.48 19.54 -4.47
C ASN A 16 29.68 20.96 -5.06
N THR A 17 28.64 21.55 -5.59
CA THR A 17 28.63 22.93 -6.11
C THR A 17 28.32 23.99 -5.04
N GLY A 18 28.05 23.55 -3.81
CA GLY A 18 27.75 24.42 -2.68
C GLY A 18 28.99 25.11 -2.10
N LYS A 19 28.76 25.99 -1.13
CA LYS A 19 29.83 26.82 -0.48
C LYS A 19 30.44 26.16 0.77
N CYS A 20 29.90 25.05 1.24
CA CYS A 20 30.34 24.34 2.43
C CYS A 20 30.33 22.82 2.23
N LEU A 21 30.77 22.06 3.24
CA LEU A 21 30.63 20.61 3.28
C LEU A 21 29.15 20.25 3.14
N GLY A 22 28.83 19.33 2.22
CA GLY A 22 27.48 18.84 1.97
C GLY A 22 27.39 17.32 2.03
N LYS A 23 26.17 16.83 2.26
CA LYS A 23 25.82 15.43 2.18
C LYS A 23 24.71 15.26 1.15
N GLU A 24 24.81 14.24 0.31
CA GLU A 24 23.80 13.90 -0.69
C GLU A 24 23.49 12.41 -0.61
N ILE A 25 22.22 12.04 -0.75
CA ILE A 25 21.80 10.65 -0.91
C ILE A 25 21.45 10.44 -2.36
N VAL A 26 22.37 9.86 -3.08
CA VAL A 26 22.13 9.46 -4.48
C VAL A 26 21.22 8.23 -4.49
N GLN A 27 20.16 8.29 -5.27
CA GLN A 27 19.15 7.24 -5.41
C GLN A 27 19.19 6.72 -6.85
N VAL A 28 19.15 5.41 -7.02
CA VAL A 28 19.12 4.75 -8.30
C VAL A 28 17.80 4.01 -8.47
N TYR A 29 17.07 4.36 -9.50
CA TYR A 29 15.79 3.76 -9.85
C TYR A 29 15.91 2.94 -11.12
N VAL A 30 15.13 1.87 -11.17
CA VAL A 30 14.95 1.04 -12.36
C VAL A 30 13.51 1.19 -12.84
N GLN A 31 13.32 1.49 -14.11
CA GLN A 31 12.03 1.64 -14.77
C GLN A 31 12.01 0.74 -16.01
N LYS A 32 11.04 -0.14 -16.14
CA LYS A 32 10.82 -0.89 -17.40
C LYS A 32 10.12 0.02 -18.40
N LYS A 33 10.66 0.14 -19.63
CA LYS A 33 10.13 1.03 -20.67
C LYS A 33 8.70 0.67 -21.04
N GLU A 34 8.48 -0.59 -21.31
CA GLU A 34 7.18 -1.17 -21.60
C GLU A 34 7.09 -2.50 -20.87
N SER A 35 6.06 -2.71 -20.07
CA SER A 35 5.91 -3.90 -19.27
C SER A 35 4.60 -4.62 -19.60
N ALA A 36 4.66 -5.92 -19.76
CA ALA A 36 3.51 -6.80 -19.83
C ALA A 36 2.94 -7.08 -18.43
N ILE A 37 3.71 -6.76 -17.38
CA ILE A 37 3.33 -6.93 -15.99
C ILE A 37 2.92 -5.57 -15.42
N PHE A 38 1.83 -5.52 -14.65
CA PHE A 38 1.50 -4.32 -13.88
C PHE A 38 2.52 -4.16 -12.74
N ARG A 39 3.32 -3.11 -12.82
CA ARG A 39 4.38 -2.79 -11.86
C ARG A 39 4.51 -1.28 -11.68
N PRO A 40 5.17 -0.82 -10.60
CA PRO A 40 5.44 0.61 -10.40
C PRO A 40 6.19 1.21 -11.59
N GLU A 41 5.89 2.47 -11.92
CA GLU A 41 6.58 3.20 -12.99
C GLU A 41 8.11 3.11 -12.83
N LYS A 42 8.60 3.30 -11.61
CA LYS A 42 10.02 3.18 -11.25
C LYS A 42 10.17 2.67 -9.83
N GLU A 43 11.21 1.91 -9.59
CA GLU A 43 11.50 1.26 -8.31
C GLU A 43 12.88 1.67 -7.82
N LEU A 44 13.00 2.10 -6.56
CA LEU A 44 14.30 2.37 -5.94
C LEU A 44 15.04 1.05 -5.72
N LYS A 45 16.18 0.88 -6.36
CA LYS A 45 16.98 -0.37 -6.29
C LYS A 45 18.32 -0.20 -5.59
N ALA A 46 18.85 1.03 -5.52
CA ALA A 46 20.05 1.32 -4.74
C ALA A 46 20.05 2.78 -4.27
N PHE A 47 20.74 3.02 -3.18
CA PHE A 47 21.05 4.37 -2.72
C PHE A 47 22.39 4.38 -1.99
N TYR A 48 23.06 5.54 -2.02
CA TYR A 48 24.30 5.72 -1.29
C TYR A 48 24.45 7.17 -0.81
N LYS A 49 24.92 7.35 0.41
CA LYS A 49 25.14 8.66 1.00
C LYS A 49 26.59 9.11 0.81
N PHE A 50 26.77 10.19 0.08
CA PHE A 50 28.05 10.83 -0.14
C PHE A 50 28.21 12.02 0.80
N THR A 51 29.45 12.27 1.22
CA THR A 51 29.85 13.49 1.95
C THR A 51 30.98 14.12 1.18
N LEU A 52 30.78 15.36 0.70
CA LEU A 52 31.74 16.05 -0.16
C LEU A 52 32.02 17.46 0.39
N GLY A 53 33.30 17.82 0.50
CA GLY A 53 33.73 19.17 0.79
C GLY A 53 33.30 20.17 -0.30
N LYS A 54 33.42 21.46 -0.02
CA LYS A 54 33.17 22.52 -1.02
C LYS A 54 33.97 22.29 -2.29
N GLY A 55 33.30 22.24 -3.44
CA GLY A 55 33.90 22.05 -4.77
C GLY A 55 34.44 20.65 -5.04
N ALA A 56 34.41 19.74 -4.07
CA ALA A 56 34.90 18.39 -4.22
C ALA A 56 34.04 17.58 -5.21
N GLU A 57 34.71 16.71 -5.97
CA GLU A 57 34.11 15.82 -6.93
C GLU A 57 34.55 14.37 -6.68
N VAL A 58 33.65 13.41 -6.87
CA VAL A 58 33.92 11.99 -6.78
C VAL A 58 33.33 11.26 -7.98
N ARG A 59 34.04 10.24 -8.46
CA ARG A 59 33.47 9.24 -9.37
C ARG A 59 32.78 8.17 -8.51
N ALA A 60 31.47 8.20 -8.51
CA ALA A 60 30.65 7.17 -7.85
C ALA A 60 30.58 5.92 -8.75
N VAL A 61 30.67 4.76 -8.13
CA VAL A 61 30.49 3.45 -8.79
C VAL A 61 29.50 2.67 -7.94
N LEU A 62 28.38 2.25 -8.54
CA LEU A 62 27.34 1.48 -7.88
C LEU A 62 27.03 0.24 -8.71
N THR A 63 26.71 -0.87 -8.05
CA THR A 63 26.33 -2.11 -8.72
C THR A 63 24.89 -2.45 -8.35
N LEU A 64 24.07 -2.66 -9.35
CA LEU A 64 22.74 -3.22 -9.25
C LEU A 64 22.84 -4.74 -9.43
N PRO A 65 22.45 -5.54 -8.47
CA PRO A 65 22.38 -6.99 -8.65
C PRO A 65 21.30 -7.35 -9.67
N SER A 66 21.34 -8.54 -10.24
CA SER A 66 20.40 -9.00 -11.27
C SER A 66 18.94 -8.94 -10.81
N GLU A 67 18.68 -9.16 -9.53
CA GLU A 67 17.37 -9.11 -8.88
C GLU A 67 16.74 -7.71 -8.94
N SER A 68 17.53 -6.68 -9.23
CA SER A 68 17.03 -5.31 -9.40
C SER A 68 16.06 -5.17 -10.58
N PHE A 69 16.10 -6.08 -11.54
CA PHE A 69 15.24 -6.11 -12.72
C PHE A 69 14.06 -7.08 -12.57
N ALA A 70 14.07 -7.90 -11.53
CA ALA A 70 13.10 -8.98 -11.34
C ALA A 70 11.78 -8.49 -10.74
N PHE A 71 10.72 -9.23 -11.07
CA PHE A 71 9.41 -9.21 -10.41
C PHE A 71 9.09 -10.60 -9.87
N TYR A 72 8.24 -10.68 -8.86
CA TYR A 72 7.79 -11.97 -8.36
C TYR A 72 6.59 -12.48 -9.15
N ASN A 73 6.75 -13.61 -9.81
CA ASN A 73 5.65 -14.29 -10.50
C ASN A 73 4.96 -15.24 -9.53
N ALA A 74 3.77 -14.85 -9.07
CA ALA A 74 2.99 -15.65 -8.11
C ALA A 74 2.53 -17.00 -8.67
N GLU A 75 2.33 -17.12 -9.99
CA GLU A 75 1.93 -18.38 -10.62
C GLU A 75 3.04 -19.41 -10.59
N ARG A 76 4.29 -18.95 -10.75
CA ARG A 76 5.46 -19.81 -10.72
C ARG A 76 6.07 -19.96 -9.32
N GLY A 77 5.66 -19.10 -8.39
CA GLY A 77 6.28 -19.03 -7.06
C GLY A 77 7.75 -18.63 -7.11
N ALA A 78 8.18 -17.84 -8.12
CA ALA A 78 9.59 -17.52 -8.38
C ALA A 78 9.79 -16.09 -8.88
N TRP A 79 10.99 -15.57 -8.66
CA TRP A 79 11.43 -14.31 -9.24
C TRP A 79 11.77 -14.51 -10.73
N GLN A 80 11.30 -13.60 -11.58
CA GLN A 80 11.55 -13.58 -13.01
C GLN A 80 11.98 -12.20 -13.47
N THR A 81 12.78 -12.13 -14.53
CA THR A 81 13.16 -10.88 -15.18
C THR A 81 12.44 -10.79 -16.53
N GLU A 82 11.67 -9.74 -16.73
CA GLU A 82 11.05 -9.43 -18.02
C GLU A 82 12.12 -8.92 -18.98
N PRO A 83 12.33 -9.54 -20.17
CA PRO A 83 13.34 -9.08 -21.10
C PRO A 83 12.96 -7.74 -21.73
N GLY A 84 13.95 -6.97 -22.16
CA GLY A 84 13.76 -5.74 -22.93
C GLY A 84 14.45 -4.53 -22.34
N VAL A 85 13.98 -3.33 -22.72
CA VAL A 85 14.62 -2.06 -22.39
C VAL A 85 14.18 -1.56 -21.02
N TYR A 86 15.17 -1.16 -20.22
CA TYR A 86 14.99 -0.51 -18.93
C TYR A 86 15.70 0.85 -18.92
N PHE A 87 15.13 1.80 -18.19
CA PHE A 87 15.80 3.03 -17.82
C PHE A 87 16.45 2.87 -16.45
N ILE A 88 17.70 3.27 -16.37
CA ILE A 88 18.43 3.43 -15.12
C ILE A 88 18.46 4.92 -14.82
N LEU A 89 17.78 5.31 -13.77
CA LEU A 89 17.57 6.71 -13.40
C LEU A 89 18.34 7.00 -12.11
N VAL A 90 19.16 8.05 -12.14
CA VAL A 90 19.93 8.49 -10.96
C VAL A 90 19.46 9.88 -10.56
N GLY A 91 19.12 10.06 -9.30
CA GLY A 91 18.60 11.33 -8.81
C GLY A 91 18.76 11.53 -7.31
N ALA A 92 18.33 12.69 -6.84
CA ALA A 92 18.24 13.02 -5.41
C ALA A 92 16.90 12.53 -4.80
N SER A 93 15.90 12.30 -5.64
CA SER A 93 14.59 11.74 -5.27
C SER A 93 13.92 11.11 -6.49
N SER A 94 12.79 10.45 -6.30
CA SER A 94 11.97 9.90 -7.40
C SER A 94 11.41 10.97 -8.35
N ARG A 95 11.46 12.23 -7.95
CA ARG A 95 10.99 13.39 -8.76
C ARG A 95 12.12 14.32 -9.22
N ASP A 96 13.32 14.17 -8.68
CA ASP A 96 14.52 14.91 -9.06
C ASP A 96 15.53 13.95 -9.68
N ILE A 97 15.23 13.51 -10.92
CA ILE A 97 16.09 12.64 -11.72
C ILE A 97 17.06 13.53 -12.49
N ARG A 98 18.36 13.25 -12.36
CA ARG A 98 19.45 14.05 -12.96
C ARG A 98 20.19 13.33 -14.07
N LEU A 99 20.22 12.01 -14.03
CA LEU A 99 20.84 11.19 -15.08
C LEU A 99 19.88 10.06 -15.45
N ALA A 100 19.85 9.73 -16.74
CA ALA A 100 19.10 8.61 -17.26
C ALA A 100 19.93 7.88 -18.31
N ALA A 101 19.86 6.56 -18.33
CA ALA A 101 20.48 5.72 -19.36
C ALA A 101 19.54 4.57 -19.71
N GLU A 102 19.51 4.20 -20.98
CA GLU A 102 18.79 2.99 -21.42
C GLU A 102 19.74 1.80 -21.38
N VAL A 103 19.20 0.65 -20.98
CA VAL A 103 19.90 -0.64 -21.00
C VAL A 103 18.94 -1.73 -21.44
N TYR A 104 19.40 -2.59 -22.35
CA TYR A 104 18.67 -3.82 -22.66
C TYR A 104 19.08 -4.91 -21.67
N VAL A 105 18.10 -5.55 -21.04
CA VAL A 105 18.29 -6.65 -20.08
C VAL A 105 17.75 -7.93 -20.69
N GLU A 106 18.58 -8.97 -20.72
CA GLU A 106 18.14 -10.33 -21.02
C GLU A 106 17.36 -10.87 -19.85
N GLY A 107 16.20 -11.44 -20.14
CA GLY A 107 15.29 -11.94 -19.11
C GLY A 107 14.96 -13.40 -19.28
N ASP A 108 13.89 -13.76 -18.59
CA ASP A 108 13.28 -15.07 -18.70
C ASP A 108 12.27 -15.06 -19.85
N GLY A 109 12.15 -16.18 -20.55
CA GLY A 109 11.04 -16.40 -21.50
C GLY A 109 9.74 -16.61 -20.71
N ASP A 110 8.61 -16.53 -21.43
CA ASP A 110 7.30 -16.89 -20.91
C ASP A 110 6.88 -16.04 -19.69
N VAL A 111 6.98 -14.72 -19.85
CA VAL A 111 6.46 -13.74 -18.91
C VAL A 111 4.96 -13.54 -19.21
N PRO A 112 4.07 -13.63 -18.21
CA PRO A 112 2.63 -13.45 -18.46
C PRO A 112 2.33 -12.04 -18.95
N ASP A 113 1.44 -11.91 -19.94
CA ASP A 113 0.92 -10.62 -20.38
C ASP A 113 -0.42 -10.35 -19.70
N LEU A 114 -0.43 -9.43 -18.75
CA LEU A 114 -1.60 -9.07 -17.97
C LEU A 114 -2.40 -7.89 -18.57
N ARG A 115 -1.96 -7.31 -19.70
CA ARG A 115 -2.63 -6.16 -20.34
C ARG A 115 -4.03 -6.51 -20.82
N ALA A 116 -4.22 -7.73 -21.34
CA ALA A 116 -5.54 -8.21 -21.74
C ALA A 116 -6.47 -8.53 -20.57
N VAL A 117 -5.89 -8.89 -19.41
CA VAL A 117 -6.66 -9.25 -18.21
C VAL A 117 -7.18 -8.01 -17.49
N ALA A 118 -6.37 -6.95 -17.43
CA ALA A 118 -6.70 -5.74 -16.68
C ALA A 118 -6.23 -4.47 -17.42
N PRO A 119 -6.79 -4.16 -18.58
CA PRO A 119 -6.36 -3.04 -19.42
C PRO A 119 -6.41 -1.69 -18.70
N ALA A 120 -7.37 -1.48 -17.79
CA ALA A 120 -7.51 -0.22 -17.05
C ALA A 120 -6.28 0.10 -16.17
N TYR A 121 -5.50 -0.92 -15.77
CA TYR A 121 -4.29 -0.73 -14.99
C TYR A 121 -3.11 -0.23 -15.82
N TYR A 122 -3.14 -0.44 -17.14
CA TYR A 122 -2.09 -0.01 -18.07
C TYR A 122 -2.40 1.33 -18.73
N ASP A 123 -3.67 1.76 -18.69
CA ASP A 123 -4.14 3.06 -19.17
C ASP A 123 -4.52 3.95 -17.99
N MET A 124 -3.56 4.17 -17.09
CA MET A 124 -3.77 5.01 -15.91
C MET A 124 -3.68 6.49 -16.29
N PRO A 125 -4.76 7.26 -16.19
CA PRO A 125 -4.72 8.71 -16.41
C PRO A 125 -3.94 9.39 -15.29
N SER A 126 -3.49 10.62 -15.54
CA SER A 126 -2.80 11.46 -14.54
C SER A 126 -3.69 11.81 -13.34
N ALA A 127 -5.02 11.73 -13.48
CA ALA A 127 -5.98 11.95 -12.40
C ALA A 127 -6.46 10.60 -11.82
N PRO A 128 -6.69 10.53 -10.50
CA PRO A 128 -7.28 9.35 -9.87
C PRO A 128 -8.65 9.02 -10.49
N ARG A 129 -8.88 7.76 -10.78
CA ARG A 129 -10.19 7.23 -11.16
C ARG A 129 -10.46 5.92 -10.42
N GLU A 130 -11.71 5.53 -10.35
CA GLU A 130 -12.07 4.19 -9.88
C GLU A 130 -11.62 3.15 -10.92
N LEU A 131 -10.89 2.15 -10.47
CA LEU A 131 -10.53 0.99 -11.28
C LEU A 131 -11.64 -0.05 -11.21
N PRO A 132 -11.94 -0.75 -12.31
CA PRO A 132 -12.93 -1.82 -12.31
C PRO A 132 -12.58 -2.94 -11.33
N GLU A 133 -13.52 -3.29 -10.45
CA GLU A 133 -13.33 -4.31 -9.41
C GLU A 133 -13.08 -5.69 -10.02
N ASP A 134 -13.74 -6.00 -11.13
CA ASP A 134 -13.58 -7.26 -11.87
C ASP A 134 -12.15 -7.44 -12.37
N GLN A 135 -11.51 -6.38 -12.87
CA GLN A 135 -10.12 -6.42 -13.30
C GLN A 135 -9.17 -6.61 -12.12
N PHE A 136 -9.45 -5.95 -10.98
CA PHE A 136 -8.69 -6.20 -9.75
C PHE A 136 -8.77 -7.66 -9.31
N LEU A 137 -9.97 -8.22 -9.28
CA LEU A 137 -10.20 -9.60 -8.88
C LEU A 137 -9.53 -10.59 -9.84
N ALA A 138 -9.54 -10.29 -11.15
CA ALA A 138 -8.85 -11.09 -12.16
C ALA A 138 -7.33 -11.09 -11.97
N LEU A 139 -6.72 -9.91 -11.70
CA LEU A 139 -5.29 -9.80 -11.39
C LEU A 139 -4.93 -10.51 -10.09
N ALA A 140 -5.75 -10.35 -9.06
CA ALA A 140 -5.53 -10.97 -7.75
C ALA A 140 -5.84 -12.48 -7.75
N LYS A 141 -6.47 -13.00 -8.82
CA LYS A 141 -7.02 -14.37 -8.87
C LYS A 141 -7.89 -14.70 -7.67
N ALA A 142 -8.66 -13.71 -7.23
CA ALA A 142 -9.47 -13.76 -6.03
C ALA A 142 -10.96 -13.63 -6.38
N ASN A 143 -11.79 -14.20 -5.52
CA ASN A 143 -13.22 -13.95 -5.57
C ASN A 143 -13.53 -12.69 -4.74
N LYS A 144 -14.59 -11.99 -5.12
CA LYS A 144 -15.12 -10.92 -4.30
C LYS A 144 -15.38 -11.44 -2.88
N PRO A 145 -14.85 -10.79 -1.84
CA PRO A 145 -15.16 -11.17 -0.47
C PRO A 145 -16.67 -11.18 -0.27
N LYS A 146 -17.19 -12.19 0.41
CA LYS A 146 -18.59 -12.21 0.81
C LYS A 146 -18.86 -10.97 1.66
N GLU A 147 -20.00 -10.32 1.42
CA GLU A 147 -20.44 -9.25 2.31
C GLU A 147 -20.49 -9.78 3.73
N ARG A 148 -19.93 -8.99 4.64
CA ARG A 148 -19.93 -9.38 6.06
C ARG A 148 -21.36 -9.41 6.56
N ASP A 149 -21.74 -10.51 7.23
CA ASP A 149 -22.98 -10.57 8.00
C ASP A 149 -22.92 -9.52 9.11
N ARG A 150 -23.83 -8.53 9.02
CA ARG A 150 -23.95 -7.47 10.00
C ARG A 150 -24.98 -7.79 11.09
N THR A 151 -25.70 -8.90 10.95
CA THR A 151 -26.72 -9.32 11.93
C THR A 151 -26.11 -10.09 13.09
N THR A 152 -25.00 -10.79 12.82
CA THR A 152 -24.20 -11.48 13.85
C THR A 152 -23.16 -10.53 14.43
N ILE A 153 -23.36 -10.11 15.67
CA ILE A 153 -22.50 -9.18 16.37
C ILE A 153 -21.39 -9.91 17.10
N THR A 154 -20.15 -9.49 16.84
CA THR A 154 -18.96 -9.97 17.54
C THR A 154 -18.32 -8.81 18.31
N ARG A 155 -17.36 -9.10 19.19
CA ARG A 155 -16.62 -8.06 19.92
C ARG A 155 -15.87 -7.09 18.99
N TYR A 156 -15.53 -7.50 17.76
CA TYR A 156 -14.86 -6.69 16.77
C TYR A 156 -15.82 -6.00 15.79
N SER A 157 -17.12 -6.29 15.87
CA SER A 157 -18.11 -5.60 15.04
C SER A 157 -18.15 -4.12 15.39
N PRO A 158 -18.19 -3.20 14.41
CA PRO A 158 -18.43 -1.78 14.69
C PRO A 158 -19.78 -1.58 15.39
N ILE A 159 -19.85 -0.60 16.27
CA ILE A 159 -21.07 -0.28 17.03
C ILE A 159 -22.26 -0.03 16.10
N LYS A 160 -22.04 0.58 14.93
CA LYS A 160 -23.10 0.79 13.92
C LYS A 160 -23.78 -0.50 13.46
N ASP A 161 -23.13 -1.66 13.57
CA ASP A 161 -23.73 -2.93 13.18
C ASP A 161 -24.82 -3.39 14.17
N LEU A 162 -24.79 -2.94 15.43
CA LEU A 162 -25.86 -3.19 16.39
C LEU A 162 -27.24 -2.77 15.86
N ALA A 163 -27.30 -1.78 14.95
CA ALA A 163 -28.54 -1.35 14.32
C ALA A 163 -29.22 -2.43 13.47
N PHE A 164 -28.45 -3.41 12.98
CA PHE A 164 -28.94 -4.48 12.12
C PHE A 164 -29.40 -5.73 12.87
N SER A 165 -29.09 -5.84 14.17
CA SER A 165 -29.55 -6.94 15.00
C SER A 165 -30.76 -6.55 15.85
N LYS A 166 -31.70 -7.47 16.06
CA LYS A 166 -32.92 -7.19 16.84
C LYS A 166 -32.60 -6.78 18.29
N GLY A 167 -31.72 -7.52 18.95
CA GLY A 167 -31.33 -7.22 20.34
C GLY A 167 -30.34 -6.05 20.44
N GLY A 168 -29.55 -5.79 19.43
CA GLY A 168 -28.58 -4.70 19.42
C GLY A 168 -29.18 -3.32 19.17
N ARG A 169 -30.31 -3.23 18.45
CA ARG A 169 -30.95 -1.94 18.11
C ARG A 169 -31.20 -1.02 19.29
N PRO A 170 -31.78 -1.46 20.42
CA PRO A 170 -31.97 -0.59 21.58
C PRO A 170 -30.64 -0.07 22.15
N ILE A 171 -29.60 -0.92 22.14
CA ILE A 171 -28.26 -0.54 22.59
C ILE A 171 -27.68 0.53 21.66
N TYR A 172 -27.80 0.32 20.35
CA TYR A 172 -27.39 1.30 19.34
C TYR A 172 -28.07 2.66 19.56
N GLU A 173 -29.39 2.69 19.71
CA GLU A 173 -30.15 3.92 19.91
C GLU A 173 -29.74 4.65 21.20
N SER A 174 -29.47 3.93 22.28
CA SER A 174 -28.92 4.50 23.50
C SER A 174 -27.54 5.17 23.29
N ILE A 175 -26.67 4.53 22.55
CA ILE A 175 -25.34 5.07 22.21
C ILE A 175 -25.45 6.31 21.33
N VAL A 176 -26.31 6.28 20.31
CA VAL A 176 -26.59 7.43 19.43
C VAL A 176 -27.08 8.62 20.27
N LYS A 177 -28.08 8.38 21.14
CA LYS A 177 -28.62 9.42 22.01
C LYS A 177 -27.53 10.06 22.90
N ARG A 178 -26.68 9.24 23.52
CA ARG A 178 -25.56 9.71 24.34
C ARG A 178 -24.51 10.47 23.56
N ALA A 179 -24.10 9.95 22.40
CA ALA A 179 -23.08 10.59 21.55
C ALA A 179 -23.56 11.93 20.98
N SER A 180 -24.87 12.05 20.71
CA SER A 180 -25.51 13.27 20.16
C SER A 180 -25.91 14.28 21.22
N SER A 181 -25.72 14.01 22.52
CA SER A 181 -26.12 14.92 23.61
C SER A 181 -25.15 16.07 23.88
N ASN A 182 -24.06 16.18 23.12
CA ASN A 182 -23.12 17.29 23.25
C ASN A 182 -23.80 18.59 22.79
N PRO A 183 -23.71 19.71 23.57
CA PRO A 183 -24.31 20.99 23.21
C PRO A 183 -23.75 21.59 21.92
N ASP A 184 -22.50 21.28 21.57
CA ASP A 184 -21.88 21.69 20.31
C ASP A 184 -22.25 20.68 19.20
N PRO A 185 -22.99 21.12 18.16
CA PRO A 185 -23.41 20.23 17.07
C PRO A 185 -22.23 19.61 16.29
N ALA A 186 -21.12 20.34 16.12
CA ALA A 186 -19.94 19.84 15.43
C ALA A 186 -19.27 18.72 16.22
N MET A 187 -19.14 18.91 17.55
CA MET A 187 -18.62 17.88 18.46
C MET A 187 -19.58 16.69 18.56
N ALA A 188 -20.90 16.91 18.61
CA ALA A 188 -21.88 15.84 18.62
C ALA A 188 -21.75 14.95 17.37
N LYS A 189 -21.63 15.55 16.18
CA LYS A 189 -21.41 14.83 14.91
C LYS A 189 -20.12 14.03 14.91
N THR A 190 -19.03 14.64 15.40
CA THR A 190 -17.71 13.98 15.48
C THR A 190 -17.74 12.81 16.46
N ASN A 191 -18.31 13.01 17.66
CA ASN A 191 -18.43 11.97 18.67
C ASN A 191 -19.28 10.79 18.15
N LEU A 192 -20.37 11.10 17.47
CA LEU A 192 -21.24 10.06 16.88
C LEU A 192 -20.47 9.25 15.83
N LYS A 193 -19.77 9.92 14.90
CA LYS A 193 -18.99 9.23 13.86
C LYS A 193 -17.91 8.32 14.47
N MET A 194 -17.16 8.84 15.43
CA MET A 194 -16.14 8.06 16.14
C MET A 194 -16.76 6.85 16.86
N ALA A 195 -17.84 7.06 17.61
CA ALA A 195 -18.51 5.98 18.32
C ALA A 195 -19.02 4.88 17.38
N MET A 196 -19.57 5.26 16.23
CA MET A 196 -20.17 4.30 15.29
C MET A 196 -19.15 3.36 14.64
N ASP A 197 -17.93 3.83 14.41
CA ASP A 197 -16.87 3.04 13.78
C ASP A 197 -16.02 2.25 14.80
N MET A 198 -16.19 2.50 16.10
CA MET A 198 -15.48 1.76 17.15
C MET A 198 -16.00 0.32 17.27
N PRO A 199 -15.10 -0.67 17.55
CA PRO A 199 -15.53 -2.02 17.90
C PRO A 199 -16.39 -2.06 19.17
N VAL A 200 -17.35 -3.00 19.22
CA VAL A 200 -18.23 -3.20 20.39
C VAL A 200 -17.44 -3.39 21.69
N MET A 201 -16.29 -4.06 21.62
CA MET A 201 -15.42 -4.24 22.78
C MET A 201 -14.92 -2.92 23.41
N ASN A 202 -14.92 -1.83 22.67
CA ASN A 202 -14.45 -0.53 23.14
C ASN A 202 -15.56 0.31 23.82
N LEU A 203 -16.79 -0.20 23.90
CA LEU A 203 -17.87 0.46 24.64
C LEU A 203 -17.51 0.66 26.12
N PHE A 204 -16.63 -0.17 26.66
CA PHE A 204 -16.17 -0.14 28.04
C PHE A 204 -14.66 0.08 28.08
N MET A 205 -14.17 1.24 27.55
CA MET A 205 -12.78 1.62 27.68
C MET A 205 -12.43 1.95 29.13
N GLY A 206 -11.59 1.12 29.72
CA GLY A 206 -11.21 1.14 31.14
C GLY A 206 -11.24 -0.26 31.72
N ASN A 207 -10.83 -0.45 32.97
CA ASN A 207 -10.66 -1.73 33.67
C ASN A 207 -11.91 -2.64 33.75
N SER A 208 -12.88 -2.45 32.89
CA SER A 208 -14.21 -3.01 32.95
C SER A 208 -14.37 -4.07 31.86
N ARG A 209 -14.20 -5.27 32.26
CA ARG A 209 -15.28 -6.27 32.29
C ARG A 209 -15.60 -6.84 30.93
N ARG A 210 -14.78 -7.84 30.54
CA ARG A 210 -15.16 -8.78 29.48
C ARG A 210 -16.61 -9.24 29.60
N SER A 211 -17.10 -9.44 30.86
CA SER A 211 -18.48 -9.82 31.15
C SER A 211 -19.56 -8.87 30.62
N GLU A 212 -19.32 -7.56 30.65
CA GLU A 212 -20.28 -6.57 30.12
C GLU A 212 -20.37 -6.60 28.59
N VAL A 213 -19.21 -6.77 27.91
CA VAL A 213 -19.19 -6.96 26.47
C VAL A 213 -19.88 -8.25 26.07
N ASP A 214 -19.63 -9.34 26.81
CA ASP A 214 -20.23 -10.65 26.52
C ASP A 214 -21.76 -10.62 26.76
N LYS A 215 -22.25 -9.90 27.76
CA LYS A 215 -23.69 -9.65 27.95
C LYS A 215 -24.31 -8.89 26.78
N ILE A 216 -23.62 -7.83 26.29
CA ILE A 216 -24.08 -7.10 25.11
C ILE A 216 -24.12 -8.02 23.87
N LEU A 217 -23.12 -8.85 23.67
CA LEU A 217 -23.08 -9.78 22.53
C LEU A 217 -24.20 -10.82 22.61
N GLN A 218 -24.51 -11.34 23.81
CA GLN A 218 -25.64 -12.24 24.02
C GLN A 218 -26.95 -11.55 23.62
N ILE A 219 -27.23 -10.38 24.19
CA ILE A 219 -28.44 -9.60 23.89
C ILE A 219 -28.54 -9.29 22.40
N ALA A 220 -27.45 -8.78 21.80
CA ALA A 220 -27.41 -8.39 20.40
C ALA A 220 -27.71 -9.56 19.46
N ASN A 221 -27.25 -10.76 19.80
CA ASN A 221 -27.44 -11.97 19.00
C ASN A 221 -28.74 -12.75 19.41
N GLY A 222 -29.60 -12.17 20.22
CA GLY A 222 -30.90 -12.75 20.55
C GLY A 222 -30.92 -13.72 21.75
N GLY A 223 -29.81 -13.76 22.51
CA GLY A 223 -29.76 -14.50 23.79
C GLY A 223 -30.29 -13.70 24.95
N THR A 224 -30.70 -14.40 26.03
CA THR A 224 -30.95 -13.79 27.32
C THR A 224 -29.65 -13.74 28.11
N PRO A 225 -29.31 -12.61 28.76
CA PRO A 225 -28.14 -12.55 29.65
C PRO A 225 -28.29 -13.56 30.80
N GLU A 226 -27.27 -14.39 30.98
CA GLU A 226 -27.17 -15.15 32.24
C GLU A 226 -26.91 -14.16 33.38
N GLU A 227 -27.62 -14.33 34.50
CA GLU A 227 -27.54 -13.49 35.71
C GLU A 227 -26.14 -13.48 36.35
#